data_3475e7021407ec012f9c9c58e0f5644a
#
_entry.id   3475e7021407ec012f9c9c58e0f5644a
#
_cell.length_a   1.000
_cell.length_b   1.000
_cell.length_c   1.000
_cell.angle_alpha   90.00
_cell.angle_beta   90.00
_cell.angle_gamma   90.00
#
_symmetry.space_group_name_H-M   'P 1'
#
loop_
_entity.id
_entity.type
_entity.pdbx_description
1 polymer ?
#
loop_
_entity_poly.entity_id
_entity_poly.type
_entity_poly.pdbx_seq_one_letter_code
_entity_poly.pdbx_strand_id
1 'polypeptide(L)'
;MDKAPPPAPRRARRTIVVTGAASGIGAATYARYQKSGARVVGIDLHDSDITADLGVPEGRHDAVSAVAERCGGRLDGAVVCAGLGPQCTPVECIPSVNYFGALEVLDGLLPLLAEGEAPAAVAIASNAAGLTPADATLLERLQAGDEAGARAAAATLDGATVYGTGKLALARSLRRRAGAWGAHGVRLNALAPGPVDTPLLAGGLEDPVLGPLIDALPVPLGRRATPQEIAGAVAFLLDPAHGYVHGAVLFVDGGTDALLRPDAV
;
A
#
# COMPACT_ATOMS: atom_id res chain seq x y z
N MET A 1 -36.85 33.10 -22.71
CA MET A 1 -35.42 32.81 -22.90
C MET A 1 -34.89 32.24 -21.61
N ASP A 2 -34.89 30.92 -21.47
CA ASP A 2 -34.34 30.24 -20.33
C ASP A 2 -32.80 30.34 -20.39
N LYS A 3 -32.19 31.00 -19.39
CA LYS A 3 -30.74 31.01 -19.25
C LYS A 3 -30.31 29.64 -18.81
N ALA A 4 -29.45 28.99 -19.60
CA ALA A 4 -28.80 27.76 -19.20
C ALA A 4 -28.19 27.92 -17.80
N PRO A 5 -28.30 26.90 -16.90
CA PRO A 5 -27.70 26.95 -15.59
C PRO A 5 -26.19 27.18 -15.69
N PRO A 6 -25.59 27.92 -14.75
CA PRO A 6 -24.15 28.14 -14.75
C PRO A 6 -23.43 26.79 -14.71
N PRO A 7 -22.27 26.66 -15.41
CA PRO A 7 -21.49 25.43 -15.36
C PRO A 7 -21.12 25.12 -13.91
N ALA A 8 -21.25 23.84 -13.53
CA ALA A 8 -20.87 23.38 -12.20
C ALA A 8 -19.41 23.81 -11.90
N PRO A 9 -19.10 24.27 -10.69
CA PRO A 9 -17.74 24.67 -10.34
C PRO A 9 -16.78 23.52 -10.65
N ARG A 10 -15.71 23.80 -11.40
CA ARG A 10 -14.65 22.83 -11.67
C ARG A 10 -14.12 22.38 -10.32
N ARG A 11 -14.33 21.11 -9.95
CA ARG A 11 -13.71 20.52 -8.77
C ARG A 11 -12.20 20.80 -8.85
N ALA A 12 -11.62 21.26 -7.77
CA ALA A 12 -10.20 21.46 -7.68
C ALA A 12 -9.50 20.14 -8.07
N ARG A 13 -8.40 20.25 -8.80
CA ARG A 13 -7.62 19.10 -9.27
C ARG A 13 -7.05 18.38 -8.05
N ARG A 14 -7.46 17.14 -7.80
CA ARG A 14 -6.94 16.34 -6.67
C ARG A 14 -5.43 16.13 -6.80
N THR A 15 -4.73 16.18 -5.66
CA THR A 15 -3.32 15.83 -5.56
C THR A 15 -3.16 14.50 -4.85
N ILE A 16 -2.55 13.53 -5.52
CA ILE A 16 -2.39 12.16 -5.05
C ILE A 16 -0.90 11.81 -5.03
N VAL A 17 -0.44 11.22 -3.94
CA VAL A 17 0.91 10.64 -3.82
C VAL A 17 0.83 9.12 -3.98
N VAL A 18 1.82 8.52 -4.67
CA VAL A 18 1.92 7.06 -4.86
C VAL A 18 3.36 6.63 -4.63
N THR A 19 3.61 5.75 -3.66
CA THR A 19 4.92 5.09 -3.52
C THR A 19 4.97 3.79 -4.33
N GLY A 20 6.16 3.37 -4.78
CA GLY A 20 6.28 2.23 -5.70
C GLY A 20 5.73 2.57 -7.09
N ALA A 21 5.87 3.84 -7.52
CA ALA A 21 5.20 4.39 -8.69
C ALA A 21 5.79 3.93 -10.03
N ALA A 22 7.02 3.39 -10.03
CA ALA A 22 7.72 2.97 -11.26
C ALA A 22 7.23 1.64 -11.83
N SER A 23 6.57 0.77 -11.04
CA SER A 23 6.19 -0.56 -11.50
C SER A 23 4.87 -1.07 -10.90
N GLY A 24 4.36 -2.18 -11.44
CA GLY A 24 3.27 -2.97 -10.87
C GLY A 24 2.00 -2.18 -10.51
N ILE A 25 1.50 -2.40 -9.31
CA ILE A 25 0.26 -1.77 -8.79
C ILE A 25 0.44 -0.25 -8.68
N GLY A 26 1.61 0.21 -8.21
CA GLY A 26 1.91 1.63 -8.06
C GLY A 26 1.89 2.36 -9.39
N ALA A 27 2.55 1.85 -10.42
CA ALA A 27 2.55 2.42 -11.77
C ALA A 27 1.14 2.45 -12.37
N ALA A 28 0.36 1.37 -12.21
CA ALA A 28 -1.02 1.33 -12.69
C ALA A 28 -1.91 2.36 -11.97
N THR A 29 -1.69 2.55 -10.66
CA THR A 29 -2.39 3.56 -9.85
C THR A 29 -1.98 4.97 -10.28
N TYR A 30 -0.70 5.23 -10.45
CA TYR A 30 -0.16 6.49 -10.93
C TYR A 30 -0.78 6.88 -12.28
N ALA A 31 -0.70 5.96 -13.26
CA ALA A 31 -1.24 6.17 -14.60
C ALA A 31 -2.76 6.41 -14.59
N ARG A 32 -3.51 5.68 -13.75
CA ARG A 32 -4.95 5.86 -13.60
C ARG A 32 -5.32 7.26 -13.14
N TYR A 33 -4.65 7.77 -12.10
CA TYR A 33 -4.93 9.10 -11.57
C TYR A 33 -4.43 10.21 -12.49
N GLN A 34 -3.29 10.03 -13.14
CA GLN A 34 -2.80 10.95 -14.17
C GLN A 34 -3.83 11.08 -15.32
N LYS A 35 -4.36 9.94 -15.81
CA LYS A 35 -5.39 9.91 -16.87
C LYS A 35 -6.70 10.57 -16.44
N SER A 36 -7.04 10.52 -15.15
CA SER A 36 -8.23 11.20 -14.60
C SER A 36 -8.07 12.72 -14.47
N GLY A 37 -6.88 13.27 -14.76
CA GLY A 37 -6.55 14.67 -14.61
C GLY A 37 -6.10 15.09 -13.22
N ALA A 38 -5.90 14.15 -12.28
CA ALA A 38 -5.31 14.47 -10.99
C ALA A 38 -3.83 14.89 -11.14
N ARG A 39 -3.33 15.66 -10.19
CA ARG A 39 -1.90 15.84 -10.00
C ARG A 39 -1.39 14.63 -9.25
N VAL A 40 -0.47 13.88 -9.81
CA VAL A 40 0.11 12.71 -9.16
C VAL A 40 1.57 12.99 -8.89
N VAL A 41 2.04 12.59 -7.71
CA VAL A 41 3.45 12.63 -7.29
C VAL A 41 3.87 11.20 -7.00
N GLY A 42 4.76 10.67 -7.82
CA GLY A 42 5.34 9.33 -7.66
C GLY A 42 6.58 9.35 -6.77
N ILE A 43 6.76 8.32 -5.96
CA ILE A 43 7.96 8.05 -5.19
C ILE A 43 8.41 6.64 -5.53
N ASP A 44 9.68 6.44 -5.92
CA ASP A 44 10.28 5.13 -6.14
C ASP A 44 11.81 5.21 -5.96
N LEU A 45 12.49 4.08 -6.02
CA LEU A 45 13.95 4.00 -6.08
C LEU A 45 14.52 4.56 -7.39
N HIS A 46 13.75 4.48 -8.48
CA HIS A 46 14.14 4.88 -9.83
C HIS A 46 12.92 5.39 -10.60
N ASP A 47 13.13 6.08 -11.70
CA ASP A 47 12.13 6.43 -12.72
C ASP A 47 10.82 7.03 -12.17
N SER A 48 10.94 7.92 -11.19
CA SER A 48 9.79 8.55 -10.53
C SER A 48 10.02 10.05 -10.28
N ASP A 49 8.95 10.77 -9.91
CA ASP A 49 9.03 12.20 -9.62
C ASP A 49 9.95 12.51 -8.44
N ILE A 50 9.99 11.61 -7.46
CA ILE A 50 10.85 11.65 -6.29
C ILE A 50 11.59 10.31 -6.22
N THR A 51 12.93 10.37 -6.24
CA THR A 51 13.77 9.19 -6.02
C THR A 51 14.15 9.13 -4.55
N ALA A 52 13.72 8.06 -3.86
CA ALA A 52 14.02 7.87 -2.44
C ALA A 52 14.04 6.37 -2.08
N ASP A 53 14.97 5.98 -1.21
CA ASP A 53 15.01 4.64 -0.62
C ASP A 53 14.19 4.63 0.68
N LEU A 54 13.00 4.05 0.62
CA LEU A 54 12.12 3.91 1.80
C LEU A 54 12.59 2.81 2.78
N GLY A 55 13.62 2.07 2.45
CA GLY A 55 14.29 1.11 3.33
C GLY A 55 15.14 1.75 4.42
N VAL A 56 15.45 3.04 4.32
CA VAL A 56 16.26 3.77 5.30
C VAL A 56 15.52 5.00 5.83
N PRO A 57 15.74 5.39 7.12
CA PRO A 57 15.03 6.51 7.75
C PRO A 57 15.20 7.84 7.01
N GLU A 58 16.41 8.12 6.53
CA GLU A 58 16.75 9.34 5.80
C GLU A 58 15.91 9.44 4.51
N GLY A 59 15.82 8.35 3.74
CA GLY A 59 15.05 8.31 2.49
C GLY A 59 13.55 8.50 2.73
N ARG A 60 13.01 7.98 3.84
CA ARG A 60 11.62 8.20 4.25
C ARG A 60 11.34 9.67 4.55
N HIS A 61 12.23 10.29 5.33
CA HIS A 61 12.15 11.73 5.67
C HIS A 61 12.26 12.61 4.41
N ASP A 62 13.23 12.34 3.56
CA ASP A 62 13.45 13.09 2.32
C ASP A 62 12.27 12.96 1.37
N ALA A 63 11.68 11.76 1.26
CA ALA A 63 10.49 11.53 0.46
C ALA A 63 9.29 12.39 0.93
N VAL A 64 9.01 12.40 2.24
CA VAL A 64 7.93 13.22 2.82
C VAL A 64 8.18 14.70 2.61
N SER A 65 9.39 15.17 2.84
CA SER A 65 9.80 16.58 2.64
C SER A 65 9.63 17.00 1.18
N ALA A 66 10.10 16.18 0.23
CA ALA A 66 9.96 16.45 -1.20
C ALA A 66 8.49 16.44 -1.66
N VAL A 67 7.64 15.62 -1.06
CA VAL A 67 6.19 15.67 -1.31
C VAL A 67 5.60 16.98 -0.81
N ALA A 68 5.93 17.41 0.40
CA ALA A 68 5.43 18.67 0.97
C ALA A 68 5.74 19.87 0.06
N GLU A 69 6.98 19.95 -0.44
CA GLU A 69 7.39 20.98 -1.39
C GLU A 69 6.60 20.94 -2.69
N ARG A 70 6.37 19.72 -3.24
CA ARG A 70 5.69 19.54 -4.51
C ARG A 70 4.18 19.74 -4.43
N CYS A 71 3.52 19.34 -3.33
CA CYS A 71 2.06 19.37 -3.22
C CYS A 71 1.50 20.75 -2.81
N GLY A 72 2.37 21.69 -2.40
CA GLY A 72 1.93 22.99 -1.91
C GLY A 72 1.20 22.92 -0.55
N GLY A 73 1.61 21.98 0.30
CA GLY A 73 1.09 21.81 1.65
C GLY A 73 -0.23 21.04 1.78
N ARG A 74 -0.77 20.49 0.65
CA ARG A 74 -2.06 19.81 0.65
C ARG A 74 -2.06 18.54 -0.19
N LEU A 75 -2.60 17.44 0.36
CA LEU A 75 -2.85 16.18 -0.33
C LEU A 75 -4.31 15.75 -0.19
N ASP A 76 -4.89 15.22 -1.27
CA ASP A 76 -6.24 14.64 -1.28
C ASP A 76 -6.19 13.10 -1.26
N GLY A 77 -5.02 12.50 -1.46
CA GLY A 77 -4.86 11.07 -1.38
C GLY A 77 -3.42 10.60 -1.28
N ALA A 78 -3.21 9.48 -0.60
CA ALA A 78 -1.92 8.79 -0.54
C ALA A 78 -2.12 7.30 -0.79
N VAL A 79 -1.23 6.70 -1.60
CA VAL A 79 -1.22 5.27 -1.88
C VAL A 79 0.18 4.73 -1.61
N VAL A 80 0.30 3.89 -0.59
CA VAL A 80 1.57 3.28 -0.23
C VAL A 80 1.64 1.87 -0.84
N CYS A 81 2.33 1.79 -1.99
CA CYS A 81 2.51 0.57 -2.77
C CYS A 81 3.93 0.02 -2.74
N ALA A 82 4.94 0.84 -2.39
CA ALA A 82 6.32 0.39 -2.34
C ALA A 82 6.45 -0.85 -1.46
N GLY A 83 7.18 -1.85 -1.93
CA GLY A 83 7.37 -3.08 -1.20
C GLY A 83 8.29 -4.07 -1.91
N LEU A 84 8.91 -4.91 -1.10
CA LEU A 84 9.76 -6.02 -1.52
C LEU A 84 8.99 -7.33 -1.42
N GLY A 85 9.25 -8.25 -2.34
CA GLY A 85 8.68 -9.58 -2.32
C GLY A 85 9.42 -10.54 -1.38
N PRO A 86 8.86 -11.72 -1.12
CA PRO A 86 9.47 -12.73 -0.25
C PRO A 86 10.81 -13.27 -0.76
N GLN A 87 11.10 -13.14 -2.06
CA GLN A 87 12.38 -13.50 -2.68
C GLN A 87 13.51 -12.50 -2.44
N CYS A 88 13.24 -11.39 -1.74
CA CYS A 88 14.24 -10.35 -1.50
C CYS A 88 15.43 -10.88 -0.70
N THR A 89 16.63 -10.53 -1.15
CA THR A 89 17.89 -10.81 -0.46
C THR A 89 18.69 -9.53 -0.34
N PRO A 90 19.12 -9.13 0.86
CA PRO A 90 18.93 -9.82 2.15
C PRO A 90 17.48 -9.64 2.69
N VAL A 91 16.97 -10.69 3.33
CA VAL A 91 15.57 -10.79 3.78
C VAL A 91 15.19 -9.74 4.84
N GLU A 92 16.15 -9.29 5.64
CA GLU A 92 15.97 -8.23 6.65
C GLU A 92 15.67 -6.85 6.07
N CYS A 93 15.73 -6.65 4.75
CA CYS A 93 15.27 -5.44 4.09
C CYS A 93 13.74 -5.38 3.98
N ILE A 94 13.05 -6.53 3.98
CA ILE A 94 11.59 -6.60 3.84
C ILE A 94 10.87 -5.80 4.94
N PRO A 95 11.16 -5.97 6.24
CA PRO A 95 10.56 -5.16 7.30
C PRO A 95 10.77 -3.66 7.11
N SER A 96 11.99 -3.25 6.74
CA SER A 96 12.35 -1.83 6.59
C SER A 96 11.50 -1.13 5.53
N VAL A 97 11.31 -1.76 4.36
CA VAL A 97 10.49 -1.18 3.28
C VAL A 97 9.00 -1.39 3.53
N ASN A 98 8.59 -2.66 3.76
CA ASN A 98 7.18 -3.04 3.72
C ASN A 98 6.38 -2.59 4.94
N TYR A 99 7.04 -2.34 6.07
CA TYR A 99 6.39 -1.95 7.30
C TYR A 99 6.81 -0.55 7.76
N PHE A 100 8.09 -0.34 8.07
CA PHE A 100 8.58 0.95 8.56
C PHE A 100 8.48 2.03 7.49
N GLY A 101 8.93 1.75 6.27
CA GLY A 101 8.80 2.64 5.13
C GLY A 101 7.35 3.02 4.83
N ALA A 102 6.46 2.04 4.87
CA ALA A 102 5.03 2.28 4.66
C ALA A 102 4.41 3.17 5.75
N LEU A 103 4.68 2.87 7.03
CA LEU A 103 4.05 3.58 8.15
C LEU A 103 4.63 4.98 8.36
N GLU A 104 5.95 5.14 8.28
CA GLU A 104 6.59 6.44 8.47
C GLU A 104 6.23 7.43 7.36
N VAL A 105 6.14 6.95 6.11
CA VAL A 105 5.65 7.79 5.01
C VAL A 105 4.19 8.17 5.23
N LEU A 106 3.32 7.24 5.62
CA LEU A 106 1.92 7.53 5.93
C LEU A 106 1.79 8.58 7.05
N ASP A 107 2.47 8.33 8.17
CA ASP A 107 2.42 9.22 9.34
C ASP A 107 2.99 10.62 9.01
N GLY A 108 4.06 10.69 8.20
CA GLY A 108 4.63 11.94 7.71
C GLY A 108 3.74 12.71 6.74
N LEU A 109 2.91 12.01 5.96
CA LEU A 109 1.97 12.63 5.03
C LEU A 109 0.63 13.03 5.70
N LEU A 110 0.34 12.55 6.90
CA LEU A 110 -0.92 12.85 7.59
C LEU A 110 -1.21 14.35 7.75
N PRO A 111 -0.25 15.21 8.12
CA PRO A 111 -0.51 16.66 8.20
C PRO A 111 -0.95 17.28 6.86
N LEU A 112 -0.36 16.81 5.74
CA LEU A 112 -0.71 17.29 4.40
C LEU A 112 -2.09 16.77 3.96
N LEU A 113 -2.43 15.55 4.34
CA LEU A 113 -3.74 14.95 4.07
C LEU A 113 -4.84 15.66 4.89
N ALA A 114 -4.57 16.06 6.12
CA ALA A 114 -5.53 16.77 6.97
C ALA A 114 -5.99 18.11 6.34
N GLU A 115 -5.17 18.72 5.48
CA GLU A 115 -5.52 19.92 4.71
C GLU A 115 -6.22 19.59 3.37
N GLY A 116 -6.43 18.31 3.07
CA GLY A 116 -7.00 17.82 1.81
C GLY A 116 -8.51 17.96 1.72
N GLU A 117 -9.06 17.81 0.49
CA GLU A 117 -10.49 17.72 0.25
C GLU A 117 -10.93 16.26 0.24
N ALA A 118 -11.75 15.85 1.21
CA ALA A 118 -12.19 14.47 1.42
C ALA A 118 -10.99 13.47 1.37
N PRO A 119 -9.95 13.69 2.20
CA PRO A 119 -8.70 12.99 2.08
C PRO A 119 -8.82 11.52 2.44
N ALA A 120 -8.01 10.68 1.76
CA ALA A 120 -7.95 9.26 2.05
C ALA A 120 -6.55 8.68 1.76
N ALA A 121 -6.16 7.68 2.54
CA ALA A 121 -4.96 6.91 2.31
C ALA A 121 -5.26 5.42 2.19
N VAL A 122 -4.51 4.74 1.33
CA VAL A 122 -4.58 3.29 1.11
C VAL A 122 -3.17 2.73 1.15
N ALA A 123 -2.95 1.69 1.97
CA ALA A 123 -1.71 0.93 1.92
C ALA A 123 -1.96 -0.47 1.34
N ILE A 124 -1.01 -0.94 0.53
CA ILE A 124 -1.06 -2.26 -0.07
C ILE A 124 -0.50 -3.29 0.91
N ALA A 125 -1.41 -4.03 1.53
CA ALA A 125 -1.11 -5.23 2.30
C ALA A 125 -0.89 -6.44 1.36
N SER A 126 -1.41 -7.61 1.71
CA SER A 126 -1.45 -8.82 0.89
C SER A 126 -2.42 -9.82 1.54
N ASN A 127 -2.99 -10.73 0.77
CA ASN A 127 -3.72 -11.87 1.34
C ASN A 127 -2.79 -12.80 2.15
N ALA A 128 -1.47 -12.77 1.90
CA ALA A 128 -0.47 -13.45 2.74
C ALA A 128 -0.56 -13.06 4.23
N ALA A 129 -1.07 -11.87 4.54
CA ALA A 129 -1.33 -11.43 5.92
C ALA A 129 -2.28 -12.36 6.70
N GLY A 130 -3.16 -13.06 6.00
CA GLY A 130 -4.09 -14.02 6.60
C GLY A 130 -3.72 -15.48 6.36
N LEU A 131 -2.92 -15.77 5.35
CA LEU A 131 -2.63 -17.12 4.89
C LEU A 131 -1.31 -17.68 5.39
N THR A 132 -0.32 -16.81 5.68
CA THR A 132 1.00 -17.23 6.17
C THR A 132 1.01 -17.22 7.71
N PRO A 133 1.46 -18.30 8.36
CA PRO A 133 1.68 -18.28 9.80
C PRO A 133 2.67 -17.17 10.17
N ALA A 134 2.27 -16.32 11.12
CA ALA A 134 3.10 -15.20 11.54
C ALA A 134 4.14 -15.64 12.57
N ASP A 135 5.38 -15.18 12.43
CA ASP A 135 6.38 -15.31 13.48
C ASP A 135 6.07 -14.32 14.61
N ALA A 136 5.96 -14.83 15.84
CA ALA A 136 5.53 -14.04 16.99
C ALA A 136 6.58 -12.98 17.39
N THR A 137 7.86 -13.33 17.33
CA THR A 137 8.96 -12.41 17.69
C THR A 137 9.05 -11.25 16.69
N LEU A 138 9.06 -11.55 15.40
CA LEU A 138 9.07 -10.52 14.35
C LEU A 138 7.83 -9.62 14.48
N LEU A 139 6.65 -10.20 14.67
CA LEU A 139 5.40 -9.45 14.80
C LEU A 139 5.43 -8.50 16.00
N GLU A 140 5.94 -8.94 17.14
CA GLU A 140 6.11 -8.10 18.34
C GLU A 140 7.05 -6.94 18.07
N ARG A 141 8.24 -7.18 17.48
CA ARG A 141 9.22 -6.13 17.14
C ARG A 141 8.64 -5.10 16.18
N LEU A 142 7.96 -5.55 15.13
CA LEU A 142 7.28 -4.65 14.19
C LEU A 142 6.25 -3.76 14.91
N GLN A 143 5.39 -4.35 15.74
CA GLN A 143 4.35 -3.61 16.44
C GLN A 143 4.86 -2.69 17.54
N ALA A 144 6.04 -2.97 18.09
CA ALA A 144 6.75 -2.13 19.06
C ALA A 144 7.49 -0.94 18.39
N GLY A 145 7.60 -0.93 17.05
CA GLY A 145 8.39 0.09 16.33
C GLY A 145 9.91 -0.14 16.44
N ASP A 146 10.32 -1.35 16.80
CA ASP A 146 11.73 -1.73 16.93
C ASP A 146 12.28 -2.25 15.58
N GLU A 147 12.72 -1.34 14.72
CA GLU A 147 13.21 -1.71 13.39
C GLU A 147 14.48 -2.56 13.46
N ALA A 148 15.41 -2.25 14.35
CA ALA A 148 16.64 -3.01 14.51
C ALA A 148 16.36 -4.44 14.98
N GLY A 149 15.50 -4.61 15.98
CA GLY A 149 15.03 -5.92 16.45
C GLY A 149 14.23 -6.68 15.40
N ALA A 150 13.40 -6.01 14.61
CA ALA A 150 12.65 -6.63 13.52
C ALA A 150 13.57 -7.15 12.41
N ARG A 151 14.59 -6.38 12.00
CA ARG A 151 15.61 -6.80 11.04
C ARG A 151 16.40 -8.01 11.56
N ALA A 152 16.82 -7.98 12.82
CA ALA A 152 17.54 -9.09 13.44
C ALA A 152 16.69 -10.38 13.51
N ALA A 153 15.40 -10.27 13.85
CA ALA A 153 14.47 -11.40 13.81
C ALA A 153 14.27 -11.92 12.38
N ALA A 154 14.06 -11.03 11.41
CA ALA A 154 13.87 -11.39 10.01
C ALA A 154 15.06 -12.17 9.42
N ALA A 155 16.30 -11.81 9.78
CA ALA A 155 17.52 -12.47 9.31
C ALA A 155 17.60 -13.97 9.64
N THR A 156 16.78 -14.47 10.57
CA THR A 156 16.73 -15.87 10.97
C THR A 156 15.56 -16.66 10.37
N LEU A 157 14.73 -16.01 9.53
CA LEU A 157 13.50 -16.56 8.98
C LEU A 157 13.58 -16.67 7.45
N ASP A 158 12.69 -17.47 6.87
CA ASP A 158 12.49 -17.48 5.42
C ASP A 158 11.69 -16.24 4.96
N GLY A 159 11.88 -15.88 3.70
CA GLY A 159 11.27 -14.68 3.14
C GLY A 159 9.74 -14.71 3.11
N ALA A 160 9.10 -15.87 2.96
CA ALA A 160 7.64 -15.99 2.95
C ALA A 160 7.07 -15.67 4.36
N THR A 161 7.69 -16.20 5.41
CA THR A 161 7.35 -15.91 6.80
C THR A 161 7.54 -14.43 7.12
N VAL A 162 8.68 -13.84 6.73
CA VAL A 162 8.97 -12.40 6.95
C VAL A 162 7.96 -11.54 6.21
N TYR A 163 7.69 -11.83 4.95
CA TYR A 163 6.74 -11.09 4.14
C TYR A 163 5.32 -11.16 4.71
N GLY A 164 4.81 -12.36 4.98
CA GLY A 164 3.46 -12.56 5.52
C GLY A 164 3.28 -11.89 6.88
N THR A 165 4.25 -12.07 7.80
CA THR A 165 4.25 -11.41 9.11
C THR A 165 4.27 -9.88 8.98
N GLY A 166 5.09 -9.33 8.07
CA GLY A 166 5.15 -7.90 7.79
C GLY A 166 3.83 -7.35 7.26
N LYS A 167 3.18 -8.06 6.32
CA LYS A 167 1.88 -7.64 5.77
C LYS A 167 0.75 -7.74 6.81
N LEU A 168 0.78 -8.73 7.69
CA LEU A 168 -0.14 -8.82 8.83
C LEU A 168 0.07 -7.66 9.82
N ALA A 169 1.32 -7.38 10.18
CA ALA A 169 1.66 -6.26 11.06
C ALA A 169 1.17 -4.93 10.47
N LEU A 170 1.39 -4.70 9.17
CA LEU A 170 0.93 -3.50 8.46
C LEU A 170 -0.60 -3.37 8.55
N ALA A 171 -1.34 -4.41 8.17
CA ALA A 171 -2.80 -4.40 8.21
C ALA A 171 -3.33 -4.09 9.63
N ARG A 172 -2.76 -4.72 10.67
CA ARG A 172 -3.12 -4.44 12.07
C ARG A 172 -2.77 -3.02 12.49
N SER A 173 -1.63 -2.48 12.07
CA SER A 173 -1.18 -1.13 12.40
C SER A 173 -2.07 -0.06 11.77
N LEU A 174 -2.56 -0.27 10.55
CA LEU A 174 -3.52 0.63 9.91
C LEU A 174 -4.86 0.63 10.64
N ARG A 175 -5.36 -0.53 11.06
CA ARG A 175 -6.59 -0.62 11.86
C ARG A 175 -6.46 0.11 13.19
N ARG A 176 -5.33 -0.04 13.88
CA ARG A 176 -5.06 0.67 15.15
C ARG A 176 -4.99 2.19 14.97
N ARG A 177 -4.54 2.68 13.82
CA ARG A 177 -4.45 4.10 13.47
C ARG A 177 -5.80 4.71 13.08
N ALA A 178 -6.81 3.92 12.76
CA ALA A 178 -8.08 4.41 12.23
C ALA A 178 -8.70 5.52 13.13
N GLY A 179 -8.76 5.33 14.45
CA GLY A 179 -9.30 6.33 15.36
C GLY A 179 -8.57 7.68 15.28
N ALA A 180 -7.23 7.66 15.33
CA ALA A 180 -6.43 8.89 15.26
C ALA A 180 -6.54 9.56 13.87
N TRP A 181 -6.49 8.79 12.79
CA TRP A 181 -6.63 9.31 11.43
C TRP A 181 -8.02 9.89 11.17
N GLY A 182 -9.07 9.22 11.65
CA GLY A 182 -10.43 9.72 11.60
C GLY A 182 -10.63 11.05 12.34
N ALA A 183 -9.94 11.24 13.47
CA ALA A 183 -9.95 12.52 14.20
C ALA A 183 -9.35 13.69 13.39
N HIS A 184 -8.47 13.40 12.45
CA HIS A 184 -7.94 14.37 11.47
C HIS A 184 -8.81 14.48 10.19
N GLY A 185 -9.97 13.83 10.14
CA GLY A 185 -10.82 13.82 8.95
C GLY A 185 -10.28 13.00 7.77
N VAL A 186 -9.24 12.18 7.99
CA VAL A 186 -8.57 11.38 6.95
C VAL A 186 -9.01 9.92 7.03
N ARG A 187 -9.51 9.36 5.93
CA ARG A 187 -9.82 7.93 5.86
C ARG A 187 -8.55 7.12 5.60
N LEU A 188 -8.37 6.04 6.31
CA LEU A 188 -7.23 5.12 6.17
C LEU A 188 -7.73 3.70 5.99
N ASN A 189 -7.32 3.03 4.90
CA ASN A 189 -7.70 1.66 4.60
C ASN A 189 -6.51 0.85 4.11
N ALA A 190 -6.57 -0.47 4.26
CA ALA A 190 -5.67 -1.42 3.65
C ALA A 190 -6.35 -2.14 2.49
N LEU A 191 -5.61 -2.43 1.44
CA LEU A 191 -6.01 -3.33 0.37
C LEU A 191 -5.11 -4.56 0.42
N ALA A 192 -5.69 -5.75 0.43
CA ALA A 192 -4.99 -7.04 0.51
C ALA A 192 -5.15 -7.81 -0.81
N PRO A 193 -4.27 -7.57 -1.81
CA PRO A 193 -4.30 -8.30 -3.07
C PRO A 193 -3.91 -9.76 -2.90
N GLY A 194 -4.44 -10.61 -3.80
CA GLY A 194 -3.89 -11.92 -4.11
C GLY A 194 -2.73 -11.84 -5.11
N PRO A 195 -2.48 -12.90 -5.90
CA PRO A 195 -1.48 -12.89 -6.95
C PRO A 195 -1.83 -11.88 -8.04
N VAL A 196 -0.94 -10.92 -8.31
CA VAL A 196 -1.10 -9.86 -9.32
C VAL A 196 0.06 -9.92 -10.30
N ASP A 197 -0.21 -9.86 -11.60
CA ASP A 197 0.80 -9.89 -12.66
C ASP A 197 1.68 -8.63 -12.62
N THR A 198 2.76 -8.69 -11.86
CA THR A 198 3.71 -7.60 -11.58
C THR A 198 5.14 -8.11 -11.64
N PRO A 199 6.15 -7.23 -11.81
CA PRO A 199 7.55 -7.62 -11.69
C PRO A 199 7.89 -8.28 -10.34
N LEU A 200 7.26 -7.83 -9.25
CA LEU A 200 7.43 -8.44 -7.92
C LEU A 200 6.98 -9.92 -7.91
N LEU A 201 5.82 -10.22 -8.50
CA LEU A 201 5.33 -11.59 -8.61
C LEU A 201 6.19 -12.42 -9.56
N ALA A 202 6.61 -11.85 -10.69
CA ALA A 202 7.48 -12.53 -11.65
C ALA A 202 8.79 -13.01 -11.00
N GLY A 203 9.44 -12.15 -10.21
CA GLY A 203 10.62 -12.55 -9.44
C GLY A 203 10.35 -13.65 -8.41
N GLY A 204 9.16 -13.66 -7.80
CA GLY A 204 8.76 -14.76 -6.90
C GLY A 204 8.50 -16.08 -7.62
N LEU A 205 8.00 -16.03 -8.86
CA LEU A 205 7.76 -17.22 -9.69
C LEU A 205 9.05 -17.86 -10.20
N GLU A 206 10.09 -17.06 -10.40
CA GLU A 206 11.43 -17.54 -10.77
C GLU A 206 12.18 -18.19 -9.60
N ASP A 207 11.76 -17.92 -8.37
CA ASP A 207 12.35 -18.52 -7.17
C ASP A 207 11.97 -20.02 -7.09
N PRO A 208 12.97 -20.94 -6.95
CA PRO A 208 12.73 -22.38 -7.00
C PRO A 208 11.87 -22.91 -5.85
N VAL A 209 11.77 -22.20 -4.74
CA VAL A 209 10.97 -22.58 -3.57
C VAL A 209 9.61 -21.88 -3.60
N LEU A 210 9.59 -20.60 -3.89
CA LEU A 210 8.36 -19.79 -3.85
C LEU A 210 7.48 -20.00 -5.10
N GLY A 211 8.08 -20.18 -6.28
CA GLY A 211 7.33 -20.33 -7.52
C GLY A 211 6.28 -21.44 -7.47
N PRO A 212 6.63 -22.68 -7.09
CA PRO A 212 5.67 -23.76 -6.93
C PRO A 212 4.56 -23.46 -5.89
N LEU A 213 4.88 -22.74 -4.81
CA LEU A 213 3.90 -22.36 -3.79
C LEU A 213 2.92 -21.28 -4.31
N ILE A 214 3.42 -20.33 -5.08
CA ILE A 214 2.60 -19.31 -5.73
C ILE A 214 1.65 -19.93 -6.75
N ASP A 215 2.14 -20.85 -7.57
CA ASP A 215 1.33 -21.53 -8.59
C ASP A 215 0.31 -22.51 -7.99
N ALA A 216 0.60 -23.07 -6.83
CA ALA A 216 -0.32 -23.93 -6.10
C ALA A 216 -1.39 -23.16 -5.31
N LEU A 217 -1.28 -21.83 -5.18
CA LEU A 217 -2.26 -21.04 -4.43
C LEU A 217 -3.63 -21.08 -5.14
N PRO A 218 -4.67 -21.58 -4.49
CA PRO A 218 -5.98 -21.66 -5.12
C PRO A 218 -6.60 -20.28 -5.27
N VAL A 219 -6.90 -19.89 -6.50
CA VAL A 219 -7.64 -18.68 -6.83
C VAL A 219 -8.98 -19.06 -7.45
N PRO A 220 -10.12 -18.95 -6.74
CA PRO A 220 -11.43 -19.35 -7.25
C PRO A 220 -11.81 -18.75 -8.61
N LEU A 221 -11.39 -17.52 -8.90
CA LEU A 221 -11.60 -16.92 -10.22
C LEU A 221 -10.72 -17.51 -11.33
N GLY A 222 -9.82 -18.45 -11.02
CA GLY A 222 -9.02 -19.22 -12.00
C GLY A 222 -7.92 -18.40 -12.69
N ARG A 223 -7.59 -17.20 -12.22
CA ARG A 223 -6.56 -16.34 -12.81
C ARG A 223 -5.93 -15.38 -11.81
N ARG A 224 -4.79 -14.87 -12.14
CA ARG A 224 -4.17 -13.73 -11.45
C ARG A 224 -4.89 -12.43 -11.78
N ALA A 225 -4.78 -11.43 -10.89
CA ALA A 225 -5.27 -10.10 -11.17
C ALA A 225 -4.27 -9.31 -12.02
N THR A 226 -4.77 -8.34 -12.77
CA THR A 226 -3.94 -7.31 -13.40
C THR A 226 -3.67 -6.16 -12.43
N PRO A 227 -2.55 -5.43 -12.56
CA PRO A 227 -2.30 -4.22 -11.78
C PRO A 227 -3.43 -3.18 -11.89
N GLN A 228 -4.10 -3.11 -13.04
CA GLN A 228 -5.20 -2.19 -13.32
C GLN A 228 -6.45 -2.53 -12.50
N GLU A 229 -6.74 -3.82 -12.26
CA GLU A 229 -7.85 -4.24 -11.39
C GLU A 229 -7.61 -3.81 -9.95
N ILE A 230 -6.37 -3.95 -9.47
CA ILE A 230 -5.99 -3.50 -8.12
C ILE A 230 -6.03 -1.96 -8.02
N ALA A 231 -5.54 -1.24 -9.05
CA ALA A 231 -5.66 0.21 -9.11
C ALA A 231 -7.13 0.69 -9.16
N GLY A 232 -8.05 -0.13 -9.69
CA GLY A 232 -9.49 0.09 -9.60
C GLY A 232 -10.01 0.03 -8.16
N ALA A 233 -9.59 -0.97 -7.40
CA ALA A 233 -9.96 -1.11 -5.99
C ALA A 233 -9.34 -0.01 -5.11
N VAL A 234 -8.09 0.40 -5.39
CA VAL A 234 -7.48 1.59 -4.77
C VAL A 234 -8.33 2.83 -5.04
N ALA A 235 -8.76 3.03 -6.29
CA ALA A 235 -9.58 4.17 -6.64
C ALA A 235 -10.94 4.17 -5.92
N PHE A 236 -11.58 3.01 -5.73
CA PHE A 236 -12.77 2.86 -4.92
C PHE A 236 -12.53 3.35 -3.48
N LEU A 237 -11.45 2.92 -2.84
CA LEU A 237 -11.14 3.32 -1.46
C LEU A 237 -10.78 4.81 -1.32
N LEU A 238 -10.21 5.43 -2.36
CA LEU A 238 -9.87 6.85 -2.35
C LEU A 238 -11.01 7.76 -2.81
N ASP A 239 -12.10 7.22 -3.41
CA ASP A 239 -13.20 8.02 -3.89
C ASP A 239 -13.99 8.64 -2.73
N PRO A 240 -14.24 9.97 -2.73
CA PRO A 240 -15.11 10.65 -1.78
C PRO A 240 -16.53 10.08 -1.70
N ALA A 241 -17.05 9.49 -2.78
CA ALA A 241 -18.36 8.85 -2.78
C ALA A 241 -18.46 7.68 -1.80
N HIS A 242 -17.31 7.08 -1.43
CA HIS A 242 -17.22 5.99 -0.46
C HIS A 242 -16.71 6.48 0.90
N GLY A 243 -17.13 7.69 1.30
CA GLY A 243 -16.66 8.42 2.49
C GLY A 243 -16.87 7.70 3.81
N TYR A 244 -17.66 6.61 3.86
CA TYR A 244 -17.91 5.84 5.09
C TYR A 244 -17.03 4.58 5.22
N VAL A 245 -16.15 4.30 4.23
CA VAL A 245 -15.19 3.18 4.29
C VAL A 245 -13.91 3.67 4.96
N HIS A 246 -13.68 3.23 6.20
CA HIS A 246 -12.55 3.63 7.04
C HIS A 246 -12.12 2.51 7.98
N GLY A 247 -10.80 2.29 8.14
CA GLY A 247 -10.24 1.24 8.97
C GLY A 247 -10.41 -0.18 8.40
N ALA A 248 -10.83 -0.31 7.15
CA ALA A 248 -11.07 -1.59 6.51
C ALA A 248 -9.76 -2.24 6.00
N VAL A 249 -9.77 -3.57 5.96
CA VAL A 249 -8.84 -4.38 5.18
C VAL A 249 -9.66 -5.07 4.10
N LEU A 250 -9.53 -4.61 2.86
CA LEU A 250 -10.29 -5.12 1.73
C LEU A 250 -9.45 -6.17 0.98
N PHE A 251 -9.89 -7.42 1.00
CA PHE A 251 -9.29 -8.49 0.19
C PHE A 251 -9.72 -8.35 -1.27
N VAL A 252 -8.75 -8.36 -2.18
CA VAL A 252 -8.93 -8.32 -3.65
C VAL A 252 -8.04 -9.39 -4.25
N ASP A 253 -8.43 -10.64 -4.07
CA ASP A 253 -7.58 -11.82 -4.25
C ASP A 253 -8.22 -12.95 -5.05
N GLY A 254 -9.30 -12.66 -5.76
CA GLY A 254 -10.01 -13.64 -6.57
C GLY A 254 -10.75 -14.72 -5.75
N GLY A 255 -10.96 -14.46 -4.45
CA GLY A 255 -11.68 -15.36 -3.53
C GLY A 255 -10.77 -16.32 -2.76
N THR A 256 -9.46 -16.19 -2.85
CA THR A 256 -8.50 -17.07 -2.17
C THR A 256 -8.69 -17.05 -0.66
N ASP A 257 -8.80 -15.86 -0.04
CA ASP A 257 -8.99 -15.72 1.40
C ASP A 257 -10.32 -16.36 1.85
N ALA A 258 -11.39 -16.07 1.16
CA ALA A 258 -12.71 -16.65 1.46
C ALA A 258 -12.74 -18.17 1.33
N LEU A 259 -12.00 -18.75 0.36
CA LEU A 259 -11.88 -20.20 0.20
C LEU A 259 -11.08 -20.85 1.33
N LEU A 260 -9.95 -20.24 1.73
CA LEU A 260 -9.03 -20.86 2.70
C LEU A 260 -9.40 -20.53 4.16
N ARG A 261 -10.14 -19.46 4.39
CA ARG A 261 -10.56 -19.00 5.72
C ARG A 261 -12.04 -18.58 5.76
N PRO A 262 -12.98 -19.47 5.39
CA PRO A 262 -14.40 -19.11 5.21
C PRO A 262 -15.06 -18.55 6.48
N ASP A 263 -14.54 -18.90 7.66
CA ASP A 263 -15.09 -18.48 8.95
C ASP A 263 -14.37 -17.24 9.54
N ALA A 264 -13.38 -16.66 8.81
CA ALA A 264 -12.64 -15.48 9.25
C ALA A 264 -13.17 -14.23 8.52
N VAL A 265 -13.79 -13.32 9.27
CA VAL A 265 -14.30 -12.02 8.80
C VAL A 265 -13.56 -10.86 9.44
#